data_4712e81565b2512631f68c280484aa2a
#
_entry.id   4712e81565b2512631f68c280484aa2a
#
_cell.length_a   1.000
_cell.length_b   1.000
_cell.length_c   1.000
_cell.angle_alpha   90.00
_cell.angle_beta   90.00
_cell.angle_gamma   90.00
#
_symmetry.space_group_name_H-M   'P 1'
#
loop_
_entity.id
_entity.type
_entity.pdbx_description
1 polymer ?
#
loop_
_entity_poly.entity_id
_entity_poly.type
_entity_poly.pdbx_seq_one_letter_code
_entity_poly.pdbx_strand_id
1 'polypeptide(L)'
;RASRFDVLDLNARLLPALVDGSAAGQATARAHGTQRRELLATLVHELGHLYDRHRAWPAAEKTRLRRCRQQANSLGLIGLPGECRGQTARRFTFSDDPRLLDLAGWPQAVGRRGAREADNGQVARSPDPYELSNPREFVAVNLEYFLLDPAYACRRPALQRYFSDHFGWAPAQSLACAEGYAYLNAGSDFARQPLGRLDPERIYAVEYLLAEANQAWASRWGHSMLRLVICAPGRPRGPDCRLDLEQHLVLSYRAFVGDVQLSSWDGLTGAYPSRLFVLPLTQVIDEYTKVELRGLTSVPLTLKRDELRQLVEHAAELHWSYDGDYYFISNNCAVETLKLLRSGTDLSQLQDLDSILPNGLLALLEARGLADGSVLDDPREALRLGYRFDSYRERYQAMFAVLKARLPVPQTQVEDWLNLPANQRQPWFARANQRAAAALLLLEQAALRRQVLLAQDELKRSYMTDRQQPDGHLAKAGAMLQQILANSDFLSRPAQLLEDGYGLPQAGEWQRLERESASRQQHLRGLSNELDLEVRRLLNADRRRELEATEANLTQLGAHLRSLHKAAGGLVLP
;
A
#
# COMPACT_ATOMS: atom_id res chain seq x y z
N ARG A 1 -1.95 36.08 -18.70
CA ARG A 1 -0.60 35.57 -19.01
C ARG A 1 0.44 36.40 -18.28
N ALA A 2 1.29 35.79 -17.47
CA ALA A 2 2.42 36.46 -16.84
C ALA A 2 3.57 36.64 -17.84
N SER A 3 4.07 37.85 -17.94
CA SER A 3 5.24 38.15 -18.80
C SER A 3 6.56 37.95 -18.04
N ARG A 4 7.70 37.96 -18.77
CA ARG A 4 9.04 37.98 -18.18
C ARG A 4 9.34 39.25 -17.37
N PHE A 5 8.53 40.28 -17.50
CA PHE A 5 8.68 41.59 -16.88
C PHE A 5 7.71 41.85 -15.72
N ASP A 6 7.18 40.77 -15.10
CA ASP A 6 6.25 40.87 -13.95
C ASP A 6 4.96 41.65 -14.29
N VAL A 7 4.53 41.56 -15.53
CA VAL A 7 3.28 42.16 -16.03
C VAL A 7 2.26 41.06 -16.27
N LEU A 8 1.03 41.31 -15.81
CA LEU A 8 -0.11 40.46 -16.09
C LEU A 8 -0.94 41.08 -17.23
N ASP A 9 -1.10 40.31 -18.32
CA ASP A 9 -1.95 40.71 -19.44
C ASP A 9 -3.33 40.13 -19.28
N LEU A 10 -4.35 40.98 -19.15
CA LEU A 10 -5.74 40.59 -19.10
C LEU A 10 -6.39 40.74 -20.48
N ASN A 11 -7.16 39.71 -20.91
CA ASN A 11 -7.91 39.80 -22.16
C ASN A 11 -9.04 40.82 -22.05
N ALA A 12 -8.92 41.94 -22.77
CA ALA A 12 -9.88 43.04 -22.74
C ALA A 12 -11.33 42.65 -23.08
N ARG A 13 -11.53 41.55 -23.83
CA ARG A 13 -12.87 41.02 -24.16
C ARG A 13 -13.64 40.54 -22.95
N LEU A 14 -12.98 40.23 -21.85
CA LEU A 14 -13.58 39.72 -20.62
C LEU A 14 -13.99 40.85 -19.68
N LEU A 15 -13.48 42.09 -19.89
CA LEU A 15 -13.73 43.22 -19.03
C LEU A 15 -15.22 43.65 -18.94
N PRO A 16 -16.00 43.70 -20.04
CA PRO A 16 -17.40 44.10 -19.94
C PRO A 16 -18.21 43.23 -18.99
N ALA A 17 -18.10 41.90 -19.10
CA ALA A 17 -18.82 40.98 -18.24
C ALA A 17 -18.37 40.98 -16.77
N LEU A 18 -17.13 41.41 -16.51
CA LEU A 18 -16.64 41.66 -15.13
C LEU A 18 -17.20 42.95 -14.56
N VAL A 19 -17.24 44.02 -15.36
CA VAL A 19 -17.71 45.33 -14.94
C VAL A 19 -19.21 45.36 -14.70
N ASP A 20 -20.01 44.75 -15.54
CA ASP A 20 -21.48 44.69 -15.41
C ASP A 20 -21.94 43.57 -14.42
N GLY A 21 -21.00 42.73 -13.93
CA GLY A 21 -21.29 41.67 -12.98
C GLY A 21 -21.86 40.37 -13.60
N SER A 22 -22.14 40.34 -14.90
CA SER A 22 -22.74 39.16 -15.58
C SER A 22 -21.84 37.94 -15.56
N ALA A 23 -20.52 38.11 -15.48
CA ALA A 23 -19.55 37.02 -15.35
C ALA A 23 -19.78 36.11 -14.13
N ALA A 24 -20.45 36.60 -13.09
CA ALA A 24 -20.75 35.80 -11.88
C ALA A 24 -21.82 34.71 -12.14
N GLY A 25 -22.76 34.97 -13.06
CA GLY A 25 -23.82 34.04 -13.43
C GLY A 25 -23.54 33.20 -14.68
N GLN A 26 -22.46 33.49 -15.41
CA GLN A 26 -22.09 32.73 -16.62
C GLN A 26 -21.36 31.44 -16.24
N ALA A 27 -22.04 30.30 -16.42
CA ALA A 27 -21.44 29.00 -16.20
C ALA A 27 -20.37 28.70 -17.27
N THR A 28 -19.31 27.99 -16.86
CA THR A 28 -18.25 27.48 -17.74
C THR A 28 -18.12 25.96 -17.59
N ALA A 29 -17.59 25.32 -18.60
CA ALA A 29 -17.25 23.89 -18.53
C ALA A 29 -15.89 23.64 -17.85
N ARG A 30 -15.29 24.68 -17.21
CA ARG A 30 -14.01 24.59 -16.52
C ARG A 30 -14.19 24.33 -15.03
N ALA A 31 -13.09 23.99 -14.36
CA ALA A 31 -13.05 23.49 -12.98
C ALA A 31 -13.68 24.44 -11.94
N HIS A 32 -13.60 25.76 -12.11
CA HIS A 32 -14.11 26.73 -11.15
C HIS A 32 -15.58 27.14 -11.39
N GLY A 33 -16.21 26.66 -12.44
CA GLY A 33 -17.65 26.65 -12.67
C GLY A 33 -18.26 27.95 -13.22
N THR A 34 -17.76 29.14 -12.89
CA THR A 34 -18.27 30.40 -13.42
C THR A 34 -17.16 31.27 -14.01
N GLN A 35 -17.51 32.09 -15.03
CA GLN A 35 -16.53 32.94 -15.71
C GLN A 35 -15.76 33.86 -14.74
N ARG A 36 -16.43 34.42 -13.73
CA ARG A 36 -15.79 35.25 -12.72
C ARG A 36 -14.76 34.45 -11.91
N ARG A 37 -15.10 33.24 -11.47
CA ARG A 37 -14.18 32.39 -10.69
C ARG A 37 -13.02 31.91 -11.54
N GLU A 38 -13.25 31.56 -12.80
CA GLU A 38 -12.18 31.20 -13.74
C GLU A 38 -11.19 32.34 -13.97
N LEU A 39 -11.67 33.57 -14.05
CA LEU A 39 -10.79 34.74 -14.18
C LEU A 39 -9.98 35.01 -12.89
N LEU A 40 -10.61 34.84 -11.73
CA LEU A 40 -9.90 34.93 -10.44
C LEU A 40 -8.86 33.80 -10.32
N ALA A 41 -9.20 32.57 -10.68
CA ALA A 41 -8.29 31.44 -10.68
C ALA A 41 -7.09 31.71 -11.62
N THR A 42 -7.37 32.15 -12.86
CA THR A 42 -6.31 32.53 -13.79
C THR A 42 -5.42 33.66 -13.24
N LEU A 43 -5.99 34.63 -12.57
CA LEU A 43 -5.21 35.71 -11.94
C LEU A 43 -4.31 35.16 -10.82
N VAL A 44 -4.86 34.32 -9.95
CA VAL A 44 -4.11 33.66 -8.88
C VAL A 44 -2.99 32.79 -9.46
N HIS A 45 -3.28 32.01 -10.49
CA HIS A 45 -2.32 31.17 -11.20
C HIS A 45 -1.09 31.97 -11.69
N GLU A 46 -1.35 33.05 -12.42
CA GLU A 46 -0.27 33.89 -12.96
C GLU A 46 0.48 34.66 -11.86
N LEU A 47 -0.22 35.07 -10.80
CA LEU A 47 0.42 35.65 -9.60
C LEU A 47 1.27 34.57 -8.88
N GLY A 48 0.82 33.32 -8.87
CA GLY A 48 1.58 32.16 -8.37
C GLY A 48 2.92 32.03 -9.08
N HIS A 49 2.96 32.16 -10.41
CA HIS A 49 4.21 32.14 -11.17
C HIS A 49 5.13 33.32 -10.85
N LEU A 50 4.57 34.52 -10.64
CA LEU A 50 5.35 35.68 -10.21
C LEU A 50 5.93 35.44 -8.81
N TYR A 51 5.10 34.99 -7.88
CA TYR A 51 5.50 34.64 -6.53
C TYR A 51 6.60 33.59 -6.50
N ASP A 52 6.44 32.49 -7.25
CA ASP A 52 7.42 31.41 -7.37
C ASP A 52 8.80 31.93 -7.74
N ARG A 53 8.87 32.86 -8.71
CA ARG A 53 10.15 33.45 -9.16
C ARG A 53 10.81 34.34 -8.13
N HIS A 54 10.02 35.11 -7.37
CA HIS A 54 10.49 36.11 -6.42
C HIS A 54 10.70 35.54 -5.01
N ARG A 55 10.00 34.47 -4.65
CA ARG A 55 10.15 33.84 -3.35
C ARG A 55 11.45 33.08 -3.27
N ALA A 56 12.43 33.70 -2.64
CA ALA A 56 13.73 33.07 -2.44
C ALA A 56 13.75 32.19 -1.17
N TRP A 57 14.55 31.15 -1.21
CA TRP A 57 14.89 30.32 -0.07
C TRP A 57 15.58 31.11 1.05
N PRO A 58 15.60 30.56 2.31
CA PRO A 58 16.37 31.11 3.38
C PRO A 58 17.84 31.39 2.99
N ALA A 59 18.40 32.49 3.44
CA ALA A 59 19.75 32.91 3.05
C ALA A 59 20.83 31.86 3.33
N ALA A 60 20.71 31.15 4.46
CA ALA A 60 21.63 30.06 4.83
C ALA A 60 21.61 28.90 3.82
N GLU A 61 20.42 28.48 3.40
CA GLU A 61 20.23 27.41 2.41
C GLU A 61 20.78 27.83 1.05
N LYS A 62 20.46 29.03 0.63
CA LYS A 62 20.98 29.64 -0.61
C LYS A 62 22.50 29.68 -0.65
N THR A 63 23.13 30.01 0.49
CA THR A 63 24.59 30.02 0.63
C THR A 63 25.17 28.62 0.55
N ARG A 64 24.55 27.63 1.22
CA ARG A 64 24.94 26.22 1.15
C ARG A 64 24.94 25.73 -0.30
N LEU A 65 23.85 25.93 -1.02
CA LEU A 65 23.70 25.48 -2.40
C LEU A 65 24.66 26.18 -3.37
N ARG A 66 24.96 27.48 -3.16
CA ARG A 66 25.99 28.18 -3.92
C ARG A 66 27.38 27.54 -3.71
N ARG A 67 27.71 27.20 -2.46
CA ARG A 67 28.96 26.51 -2.14
C ARG A 67 29.02 25.13 -2.83
N CYS A 68 27.93 24.37 -2.82
CA CYS A 68 27.84 23.09 -3.50
C CYS A 68 28.06 23.22 -5.02
N ARG A 69 27.53 24.27 -5.66
CA ARG A 69 27.78 24.55 -7.08
C ARG A 69 29.24 24.89 -7.37
N GLN A 70 29.85 25.70 -6.50
CA GLN A 70 31.28 26.03 -6.64
C GLN A 70 32.16 24.80 -6.49
N GLN A 71 31.84 23.92 -5.52
CA GLN A 71 32.55 22.65 -5.34
C GLN A 71 32.35 21.72 -6.54
N ALA A 72 31.15 21.65 -7.12
CA ALA A 72 30.90 20.86 -8.32
C ALA A 72 31.74 21.34 -9.52
N ASN A 73 31.91 22.65 -9.66
CA ASN A 73 32.73 23.21 -10.72
C ASN A 73 34.21 22.92 -10.54
N SER A 74 34.71 22.77 -9.31
CA SER A 74 36.12 22.52 -9.01
C SER A 74 36.48 21.04 -8.88
N LEU A 75 35.59 20.22 -8.31
CA LEU A 75 35.83 18.80 -7.98
C LEU A 75 35.13 17.84 -8.94
N GLY A 76 34.24 18.35 -9.80
CA GLY A 76 33.31 17.53 -10.57
C GLY A 76 32.20 16.91 -9.69
N LEU A 77 31.20 16.28 -10.33
CA LEU A 77 30.05 15.69 -9.63
C LEU A 77 30.42 14.48 -8.77
N ILE A 78 31.45 13.73 -9.17
CA ILE A 78 31.90 12.52 -8.45
C ILE A 78 32.60 12.87 -7.12
N GLY A 79 33.35 13.98 -7.09
CA GLY A 79 34.10 14.45 -5.93
C GLY A 79 33.28 15.26 -4.92
N LEU A 80 31.98 15.44 -5.13
CA LEU A 80 31.13 16.26 -4.27
C LEU A 80 30.97 15.64 -2.85
N PRO A 81 31.04 16.47 -1.80
CA PRO A 81 30.62 16.09 -0.46
C PRO A 81 29.20 15.53 -0.44
N GLY A 82 28.91 14.64 0.52
CA GLY A 82 27.61 13.97 0.62
C GLY A 82 26.42 14.94 0.65
N GLU A 83 26.56 16.04 1.39
CA GLU A 83 25.54 17.07 1.53
C GLU A 83 25.29 17.90 0.25
N CYS A 84 26.21 17.84 -0.69
CA CYS A 84 26.11 18.55 -1.97
C CYS A 84 25.59 17.69 -3.14
N ARG A 85 25.55 16.38 -2.96
CA ARG A 85 25.12 15.46 -4.03
C ARG A 85 23.67 15.71 -4.40
N GLY A 86 23.39 15.91 -5.70
CA GLY A 86 22.06 16.23 -6.22
C GLY A 86 21.54 17.63 -5.93
N GLN A 87 22.29 18.46 -5.17
CA GLN A 87 21.87 19.82 -4.81
C GLN A 87 22.28 20.89 -5.84
N THR A 88 23.20 20.56 -6.75
CA THR A 88 23.78 21.54 -7.67
C THR A 88 22.83 22.03 -8.75
N ALA A 89 21.83 21.22 -9.13
CA ALA A 89 20.82 21.56 -10.13
C ALA A 89 19.62 22.33 -9.55
N ARG A 90 19.50 22.46 -8.21
CA ARG A 90 18.35 23.09 -7.56
C ARG A 90 18.27 24.58 -7.89
N ARG A 91 17.05 25.05 -8.10
CA ARG A 91 16.71 26.47 -8.30
C ARG A 91 16.35 27.10 -6.96
N PHE A 92 16.33 28.42 -6.88
CA PHE A 92 15.96 29.11 -5.65
C PHE A 92 14.54 29.67 -5.76
N THR A 93 13.62 28.86 -6.27
CA THR A 93 12.20 29.20 -6.42
C THR A 93 11.37 28.47 -5.36
N PHE A 94 10.15 28.93 -5.14
CA PHE A 94 9.24 28.32 -4.19
C PHE A 94 8.87 26.88 -4.62
N SER A 95 8.64 26.67 -5.93
CA SER A 95 8.36 25.35 -6.51
C SER A 95 9.52 24.34 -6.42
N ASP A 96 10.71 24.77 -5.99
CA ASP A 96 11.86 23.89 -5.76
C ASP A 96 12.09 23.61 -4.25
N ASP A 97 11.13 23.94 -3.41
CA ASP A 97 11.16 23.60 -1.99
C ASP A 97 11.08 22.07 -1.82
N PRO A 98 12.03 21.44 -1.09
CA PRO A 98 12.05 19.99 -0.93
C PRO A 98 10.78 19.40 -0.32
N ARG A 99 10.21 20.07 0.68
CA ARG A 99 9.00 19.63 1.36
C ARG A 99 7.81 19.68 0.42
N LEU A 100 7.69 20.76 -0.34
CA LEU A 100 6.65 20.87 -1.36
C LEU A 100 6.77 19.77 -2.40
N LEU A 101 7.98 19.53 -2.91
CA LEU A 101 8.22 18.49 -3.93
C LEU A 101 7.89 17.08 -3.43
N ASP A 102 8.20 16.79 -2.15
CA ASP A 102 7.84 15.51 -1.54
C ASP A 102 6.31 15.33 -1.43
N LEU A 103 5.58 16.38 -1.05
CA LEU A 103 4.11 16.35 -0.96
C LEU A 103 3.44 16.33 -2.33
N ALA A 104 4.04 17.02 -3.30
CA ALA A 104 3.48 17.21 -4.64
C ALA A 104 3.62 16.00 -5.58
N GLY A 105 4.36 14.97 -5.18
CA GLY A 105 4.56 13.77 -6.01
C GLY A 105 5.85 13.75 -6.84
N TRP A 106 6.81 14.65 -6.55
CA TRP A 106 8.20 14.60 -7.02
C TRP A 106 9.17 14.33 -5.85
N PRO A 107 9.05 13.18 -5.17
CA PRO A 107 9.88 12.89 -4.00
C PRO A 107 11.36 12.76 -4.38
N GLN A 108 12.22 12.80 -3.38
CA GLN A 108 13.63 12.51 -3.57
C GLN A 108 13.81 11.05 -4.02
N ALA A 109 14.49 10.87 -5.14
CA ALA A 109 14.80 9.54 -5.67
C ALA A 109 15.73 8.78 -4.72
N VAL A 110 15.39 7.53 -4.40
CA VAL A 110 16.22 6.64 -3.59
C VAL A 110 17.29 6.01 -4.47
N GLY A 111 18.52 5.87 -3.97
CA GLY A 111 19.68 5.43 -4.76
C GLY A 111 20.34 6.56 -5.59
N ARG A 112 19.75 7.75 -5.60
CA ARG A 112 20.27 8.92 -6.35
C ARG A 112 20.21 10.16 -5.45
N ARG A 113 21.02 10.19 -4.42
CA ARG A 113 20.99 11.23 -3.38
C ARG A 113 20.82 12.64 -3.93
N GLY A 114 19.74 13.32 -3.52
CA GLY A 114 19.41 14.68 -3.88
C GLY A 114 18.80 14.88 -5.27
N ALA A 115 18.71 13.86 -6.10
CA ALA A 115 17.89 13.90 -7.30
C ALA A 115 16.41 13.76 -6.95
N ARG A 116 15.53 14.32 -7.77
CA ARG A 116 14.09 14.15 -7.69
C ARG A 116 13.62 13.13 -8.71
N GLU A 117 12.51 12.47 -8.42
CA GLU A 117 11.84 11.66 -9.45
C GLU A 117 11.47 12.55 -10.63
N ALA A 118 11.62 12.02 -11.83
CA ALA A 118 11.34 12.78 -13.07
C ALA A 118 9.82 12.90 -13.28
N ASP A 119 9.10 11.81 -13.00
CA ASP A 119 7.68 11.68 -13.21
C ASP A 119 6.92 11.83 -11.89
N ASN A 120 5.72 12.41 -11.95
CA ASN A 120 4.84 12.52 -10.82
C ASN A 120 4.00 11.23 -10.69
N GLY A 121 4.12 10.54 -9.55
CA GLY A 121 3.33 9.34 -9.28
C GLY A 121 1.94 9.61 -8.68
N GLN A 122 1.57 10.85 -8.35
CA GLN A 122 0.28 11.21 -7.76
C GLN A 122 -0.69 11.73 -8.83
N VAL A 123 -0.97 10.91 -9.83
CA VAL A 123 -1.73 11.32 -11.03
C VAL A 123 -3.24 11.20 -10.88
N ALA A 124 -3.71 10.33 -9.99
CA ALA A 124 -5.14 10.13 -9.80
C ALA A 124 -5.75 11.24 -8.95
N ARG A 125 -7.02 11.58 -9.24
CA ARG A 125 -7.78 12.61 -8.51
C ARG A 125 -7.09 13.97 -8.43
N SER A 126 -6.37 14.34 -9.47
CA SER A 126 -5.87 15.71 -9.64
C SER A 126 -7.05 16.65 -9.92
N PRO A 127 -7.07 17.86 -9.32
CA PRO A 127 -8.11 18.85 -9.61
C PRO A 127 -8.00 19.41 -11.04
N ASP A 128 -6.79 19.46 -11.57
CA ASP A 128 -6.47 19.82 -12.95
C ASP A 128 -5.18 19.08 -13.36
N PRO A 129 -5.23 18.18 -14.36
CA PRO A 129 -4.05 17.46 -14.83
C PRO A 129 -2.88 18.38 -15.26
N TYR A 130 -3.14 19.65 -15.50
CA TYR A 130 -2.10 20.63 -15.82
C TYR A 130 -1.07 20.80 -14.68
N GLU A 131 -1.48 20.61 -13.42
CA GLU A 131 -0.56 20.62 -12.27
C GLU A 131 0.57 19.59 -12.37
N LEU A 132 0.33 18.48 -13.09
CA LEU A 132 1.28 17.38 -13.24
C LEU A 132 2.39 17.65 -14.24
N SER A 133 2.30 18.75 -15.02
CA SER A 133 3.28 19.09 -16.05
C SER A 133 4.66 19.39 -15.48
N ASN A 134 4.72 20.08 -14.35
CA ASN A 134 5.95 20.40 -13.63
C ASN A 134 5.64 21.08 -12.28
N PRO A 135 6.61 21.16 -11.36
CA PRO A 135 6.40 21.75 -10.04
C PRO A 135 5.91 23.21 -10.01
N ARG A 136 6.16 24.00 -11.03
CA ARG A 136 5.69 25.40 -11.09
C ARG A 136 4.21 25.49 -11.38
N GLU A 137 3.74 24.66 -12.33
CA GLU A 137 2.30 24.56 -12.62
C GLU A 137 1.57 23.94 -11.44
N PHE A 138 2.18 22.96 -10.76
CA PHE A 138 1.64 22.41 -9.53
C PHE A 138 1.38 23.50 -8.47
N VAL A 139 2.37 24.37 -8.21
CA VAL A 139 2.20 25.48 -7.27
C VAL A 139 1.09 26.41 -7.72
N ALA A 140 1.09 26.82 -8.99
CA ALA A 140 0.12 27.76 -9.52
C ALA A 140 -1.32 27.24 -9.40
N VAL A 141 -1.57 26.00 -9.85
CA VAL A 141 -2.88 25.33 -9.75
C VAL A 141 -3.29 25.16 -8.29
N ASN A 142 -2.41 24.66 -7.43
CA ASN A 142 -2.76 24.45 -6.03
C ASN A 142 -3.03 25.77 -5.27
N LEU A 143 -2.41 26.87 -5.65
CA LEU A 143 -2.76 28.18 -5.10
C LEU A 143 -4.17 28.64 -5.53
N GLU A 144 -4.62 28.32 -6.75
CA GLU A 144 -6.00 28.56 -7.16
C GLU A 144 -6.98 27.87 -6.21
N TYR A 145 -6.79 26.57 -6.00
CA TYR A 145 -7.67 25.77 -5.15
C TYR A 145 -7.54 26.16 -3.68
N PHE A 146 -6.33 26.39 -3.18
CA PHE A 146 -6.09 26.85 -1.81
C PHE A 146 -6.85 28.14 -1.48
N LEU A 147 -6.89 29.08 -2.41
CA LEU A 147 -7.53 30.39 -2.20
C LEU A 147 -9.03 30.39 -2.54
N LEU A 148 -9.48 29.59 -3.49
CA LEU A 148 -10.81 29.70 -4.07
C LEU A 148 -11.73 28.52 -3.77
N ASP A 149 -11.20 27.35 -3.42
CA ASP A 149 -12.03 26.19 -3.11
C ASP A 149 -12.17 25.96 -1.60
N PRO A 150 -13.39 26.13 -1.05
CA PRO A 150 -13.62 25.92 0.38
C PRO A 150 -13.41 24.46 0.82
N ALA A 151 -13.40 23.49 -0.10
CA ALA A 151 -13.17 22.08 0.18
C ALA A 151 -11.67 21.70 0.19
N TYR A 152 -10.78 22.60 -0.23
CA TYR A 152 -9.36 22.27 -0.41
C TYR A 152 -8.70 21.72 0.86
N ALA A 153 -8.99 22.34 2.02
CA ALA A 153 -8.48 21.88 3.32
C ALA A 153 -8.87 20.45 3.67
N CYS A 154 -10.04 20.00 3.22
CA CYS A 154 -10.52 18.64 3.44
C CYS A 154 -10.00 17.65 2.40
N ARG A 155 -9.72 18.12 1.20
CA ARG A 155 -9.33 17.29 0.05
C ARG A 155 -7.83 17.10 -0.08
N ARG A 156 -7.03 18.10 0.31
CA ARG A 156 -5.55 18.10 0.30
C ARG A 156 -4.99 18.70 1.60
N PRO A 157 -5.25 18.05 2.74
CA PRO A 157 -4.92 18.61 4.04
C PRO A 157 -3.41 18.82 4.26
N ALA A 158 -2.56 17.96 3.71
CA ALA A 158 -1.11 18.11 3.81
C ALA A 158 -0.61 19.37 3.08
N LEU A 159 -1.10 19.63 1.87
CA LEU A 159 -0.79 20.84 1.10
C LEU A 159 -1.43 22.09 1.73
N GLN A 160 -2.64 21.97 2.25
CA GLN A 160 -3.28 23.05 2.99
C GLN A 160 -2.41 23.51 4.17
N ARG A 161 -1.89 22.59 4.99
CA ARG A 161 -0.96 22.93 6.08
C ARG A 161 0.31 23.58 5.55
N TYR A 162 0.93 22.97 4.53
CA TYR A 162 2.15 23.50 3.94
C TYR A 162 1.99 24.97 3.49
N PHE A 163 0.92 25.29 2.75
CA PHE A 163 0.67 26.67 2.31
C PHE A 163 0.31 27.59 3.47
N SER A 164 -0.49 27.11 4.42
CA SER A 164 -0.86 27.91 5.61
C SER A 164 0.36 28.30 6.44
N ASP A 165 1.27 27.35 6.67
CA ASP A 165 2.52 27.59 7.40
C ASP A 165 3.44 28.52 6.63
N HIS A 166 3.53 28.32 5.31
CA HIS A 166 4.36 29.16 4.44
C HIS A 166 3.90 30.62 4.40
N PHE A 167 2.59 30.85 4.31
CA PHE A 167 2.04 32.20 4.25
C PHE A 167 1.78 32.81 5.63
N GLY A 168 1.81 32.04 6.71
CA GLY A 168 1.38 32.43 8.04
C GLY A 168 -0.11 32.78 8.08
N TRP A 169 -0.90 32.26 7.15
CA TRP A 169 -2.31 32.57 6.97
C TRP A 169 -3.00 31.42 6.20
N ALA A 170 -4.28 31.24 6.46
CA ALA A 170 -5.13 30.30 5.72
C ALA A 170 -6.50 30.93 5.42
N PRO A 171 -7.15 30.56 4.31
CA PRO A 171 -8.55 30.88 4.07
C PRO A 171 -9.43 30.34 5.20
N ALA A 172 -10.52 31.06 5.52
CA ALA A 172 -11.47 30.58 6.50
C ALA A 172 -12.13 29.28 6.02
N GLN A 173 -12.01 28.23 6.83
CA GLN A 173 -12.65 26.95 6.52
C GLN A 173 -14.15 27.05 6.75
N SER A 174 -14.93 26.94 5.69
CA SER A 174 -16.40 27.05 5.72
C SER A 174 -17.11 25.69 5.68
N LEU A 175 -16.38 24.61 5.37
CA LEU A 175 -16.91 23.25 5.27
C LEU A 175 -16.31 22.35 6.35
N ALA A 176 -17.15 21.50 6.94
CA ALA A 176 -16.69 20.43 7.80
C ALA A 176 -16.15 19.27 6.95
N CYS A 177 -14.95 18.83 7.24
CA CYS A 177 -14.36 17.66 6.59
C CYS A 177 -15.04 16.36 7.06
N ALA A 178 -14.95 15.32 6.24
CA ALA A 178 -15.33 13.99 6.66
C ALA A 178 -14.49 13.56 7.88
N GLU A 179 -15.11 12.87 8.82
CA GLU A 179 -14.41 12.34 9.98
C GLU A 179 -13.56 11.14 9.59
N GLY A 180 -12.23 11.24 9.70
CA GLY A 180 -11.27 10.22 9.26
C GLY A 180 -11.18 10.12 7.73
N TYR A 181 -10.43 9.13 7.27
CA TYR A 181 -10.09 8.98 5.85
C TYR A 181 -10.65 7.65 5.32
N ALA A 182 -11.44 7.72 4.25
CA ALA A 182 -11.92 6.53 3.55
C ALA A 182 -10.74 5.76 2.94
N TYR A 183 -10.78 4.44 3.02
CA TYR A 183 -9.89 3.56 2.28
C TYR A 183 -10.66 2.36 1.72
N LEU A 184 -10.21 1.83 0.59
CA LEU A 184 -10.74 0.62 0.03
C LEU A 184 -10.07 -0.59 0.69
N ASN A 185 -10.88 -1.46 1.29
CA ASN A 185 -10.38 -2.70 1.88
C ASN A 185 -10.01 -3.69 0.78
N ALA A 186 -8.72 -3.93 0.59
CA ALA A 186 -8.21 -4.91 -0.36
C ALA A 186 -8.03 -6.31 0.26
N GLY A 187 -8.57 -6.53 1.45
CA GLY A 187 -8.52 -7.81 2.15
C GLY A 187 -9.45 -8.88 1.59
N SER A 188 -9.26 -10.13 2.00
CA SER A 188 -10.09 -11.28 1.56
C SER A 188 -11.54 -11.20 2.03
N ASP A 189 -11.81 -10.43 3.09
CA ASP A 189 -13.15 -10.16 3.62
C ASP A 189 -13.78 -8.86 3.07
N PHE A 190 -13.14 -8.25 2.06
CA PHE A 190 -13.57 -7.02 1.40
C PHE A 190 -15.08 -7.01 1.07
N ALA A 191 -15.63 -8.16 0.88
CA ALA A 191 -17.03 -8.32 0.53
C ALA A 191 -18.02 -8.08 1.67
N ARG A 192 -17.55 -8.11 2.93
CA ARG A 192 -18.34 -7.75 4.11
C ARG A 192 -18.23 -6.27 4.42
N GLN A 193 -17.03 -5.73 4.25
CA GLN A 193 -16.72 -4.33 4.54
C GLN A 193 -15.79 -3.80 3.45
N PRO A 194 -16.36 -3.38 2.30
CA PRO A 194 -15.58 -2.92 1.15
C PRO A 194 -14.85 -1.61 1.40
N LEU A 195 -15.45 -0.74 2.19
CA LEU A 195 -14.91 0.56 2.53
C LEU A 195 -14.63 0.61 4.02
N GLY A 196 -13.41 0.95 4.38
CA GLY A 196 -12.99 1.19 5.74
C GLY A 196 -12.72 2.67 6.00
N ARG A 197 -12.45 2.99 7.26
CA ARG A 197 -12.14 4.34 7.72
C ARG A 197 -10.86 4.33 8.55
N LEU A 198 -9.88 5.10 8.12
CA LEU A 198 -8.69 5.43 8.89
C LEU A 198 -9.02 6.59 9.83
N ASP A 199 -8.95 6.32 11.12
CA ASP A 199 -9.11 7.35 12.17
C ASP A 199 -7.77 7.49 12.90
N PRO A 200 -7.01 8.58 12.67
CA PRO A 200 -5.72 8.78 13.32
C PRO A 200 -5.81 8.79 14.84
N GLU A 201 -6.96 9.18 15.42
CA GLU A 201 -7.12 9.23 16.87
C GLU A 201 -7.17 7.84 17.51
N ARG A 202 -7.54 6.82 16.76
CA ARG A 202 -7.53 5.43 17.20
C ARG A 202 -6.19 4.72 16.98
N ILE A 203 -5.28 5.32 16.21
CA ILE A 203 -3.97 4.72 15.95
C ILE A 203 -3.03 5.01 17.11
N TYR A 204 -2.56 3.96 17.78
CA TYR A 204 -1.60 4.07 18.88
C TYR A 204 -0.16 4.26 18.38
N ALA A 205 0.26 3.44 17.43
CA ALA A 205 1.63 3.45 16.88
C ALA A 205 1.63 3.08 15.40
N VAL A 206 2.70 3.47 14.72
CA VAL A 206 3.07 2.94 13.40
C VAL A 206 4.33 2.11 13.57
N GLU A 207 4.34 0.90 13.01
CA GLU A 207 5.44 -0.03 13.12
C GLU A 207 5.94 -0.43 11.73
N TYR A 208 7.27 -0.52 11.57
CA TYR A 208 7.87 -1.08 10.38
C TYR A 208 7.67 -2.59 10.37
N LEU A 209 6.90 -3.12 9.44
CA LEU A 209 6.62 -4.54 9.31
C LEU A 209 7.49 -5.13 8.21
N LEU A 210 8.37 -6.05 8.60
CA LEU A 210 9.33 -6.70 7.71
C LEU A 210 9.00 -8.19 7.57
N ALA A 211 8.75 -8.63 6.34
CA ALA A 211 8.70 -10.05 6.02
C ALA A 211 10.11 -10.57 5.72
N GLU A 212 10.47 -11.72 6.33
CA GLU A 212 11.76 -12.35 6.13
C GLU A 212 12.05 -12.67 4.67
N ALA A 213 13.33 -12.65 4.30
CA ALA A 213 13.79 -13.08 3.00
C ALA A 213 13.57 -14.58 2.78
N ASN A 214 13.38 -14.99 1.52
CA ASN A 214 13.36 -16.40 1.12
C ASN A 214 14.25 -16.64 -0.12
N GLN A 215 14.24 -17.89 -0.64
CA GLN A 215 15.07 -18.26 -1.79
C GLN A 215 14.44 -17.89 -3.14
N ALA A 216 13.17 -17.50 -3.18
CA ALA A 216 12.51 -17.10 -4.42
C ALA A 216 13.08 -15.75 -4.90
N TRP A 217 13.29 -15.61 -6.19
CA TRP A 217 13.95 -14.44 -6.78
C TRP A 217 13.26 -13.10 -6.41
N ALA A 218 11.96 -13.03 -6.47
CA ALA A 218 11.19 -11.81 -6.21
C ALA A 218 11.15 -11.42 -4.71
N SER A 219 11.38 -12.35 -3.80
CA SER A 219 11.27 -12.14 -2.34
C SER A 219 12.56 -12.42 -1.56
N ARG A 220 13.69 -12.57 -2.27
CA ARG A 220 15.00 -12.83 -1.65
C ARG A 220 15.53 -11.72 -0.73
N TRP A 221 14.97 -10.52 -0.84
CA TRP A 221 15.37 -9.36 -0.02
C TRP A 221 14.38 -9.03 1.09
N GLY A 222 13.33 -9.82 1.27
CA GLY A 222 12.25 -9.50 2.17
C GLY A 222 11.19 -8.60 1.54
N HIS A 223 10.25 -8.14 2.37
CA HIS A 223 9.24 -7.15 1.97
C HIS A 223 8.98 -6.19 3.13
N SER A 224 8.96 -4.90 2.85
CA SER A 224 8.69 -3.85 3.84
C SER A 224 7.29 -3.29 3.70
N MET A 225 6.69 -3.03 4.83
CA MET A 225 5.33 -2.51 4.99
C MET A 225 5.27 -1.64 6.24
N LEU A 226 4.20 -0.89 6.41
CA LEU A 226 3.91 -0.18 7.67
C LEU A 226 2.64 -0.75 8.29
N ARG A 227 2.73 -1.17 9.54
CA ARG A 227 1.60 -1.61 10.35
C ARG A 227 1.05 -0.44 11.15
N LEU A 228 -0.24 -0.21 11.05
CA LEU A 228 -0.99 0.72 11.89
C LEU A 228 -1.56 -0.07 13.09
N VAL A 229 -1.07 0.23 14.28
CA VAL A 229 -1.57 -0.36 15.54
C VAL A 229 -2.81 0.41 15.95
N ILE A 230 -3.98 -0.15 15.66
CA ILE A 230 -5.28 0.48 15.84
C ILE A 230 -5.96 -0.12 17.07
N CYS A 231 -6.43 0.73 17.98
CA CYS A 231 -7.15 0.32 19.18
C CYS A 231 -8.56 -0.15 18.83
N ALA A 232 -9.06 -1.17 19.54
CA ALA A 232 -10.44 -1.62 19.44
C ALA A 232 -11.43 -0.49 19.78
N PRO A 233 -12.65 -0.50 19.26
CA PRO A 233 -13.68 0.47 19.63
C PRO A 233 -13.87 0.53 21.15
N GLY A 234 -13.87 1.73 21.71
CA GLY A 234 -14.02 1.95 23.15
C GLY A 234 -12.77 1.69 24.00
N ARG A 235 -11.69 1.14 23.42
CA ARG A 235 -10.42 0.97 24.14
C ARG A 235 -9.66 2.31 24.18
N PRO A 236 -9.19 2.76 25.36
CA PRO A 236 -8.27 3.88 25.46
C PRO A 236 -6.99 3.61 24.67
N ARG A 237 -6.47 4.64 23.99
CA ARG A 237 -5.22 4.53 23.23
C ARG A 237 -4.04 4.28 24.17
N GLY A 238 -3.36 3.16 23.98
CA GLY A 238 -2.23 2.73 24.80
C GLY A 238 -1.58 1.44 24.30
N PRO A 239 -0.56 0.93 25.03
CA PRO A 239 0.19 -0.28 24.64
C PRO A 239 -0.69 -1.51 24.39
N ASP A 240 -1.79 -1.64 25.12
CA ASP A 240 -2.72 -2.77 25.01
C ASP A 240 -3.40 -2.85 23.66
N CYS A 241 -3.42 -1.74 22.89
CA CYS A 241 -3.95 -1.75 21.52
C CYS A 241 -3.20 -2.73 20.60
N ARG A 242 -1.95 -3.13 20.94
CA ARG A 242 -1.20 -4.14 20.20
C ARG A 242 -1.87 -5.51 20.18
N LEU A 243 -2.70 -5.80 21.16
CA LEU A 243 -3.44 -7.06 21.26
C LEU A 243 -4.69 -7.09 20.38
N ASP A 244 -5.12 -5.93 19.87
CA ASP A 244 -6.29 -5.80 19.01
C ASP A 244 -5.95 -6.13 17.52
N LEU A 245 -5.28 -7.26 17.26
CA LEU A 245 -4.71 -7.62 15.96
C LEU A 245 -5.71 -7.56 14.80
N GLU A 246 -6.99 -7.85 15.06
CA GLU A 246 -8.07 -7.80 14.07
C GLU A 246 -8.45 -6.37 13.65
N GLN A 247 -8.03 -5.36 14.42
CA GLN A 247 -8.25 -3.95 14.10
C GLN A 247 -7.10 -3.34 13.30
N HIS A 248 -5.94 -4.00 13.30
CA HIS A 248 -4.75 -3.45 12.69
C HIS A 248 -4.79 -3.53 11.17
N LEU A 249 -4.24 -2.50 10.55
CA LEU A 249 -4.09 -2.39 9.12
C LEU A 249 -2.62 -2.33 8.73
N VAL A 250 -2.35 -2.74 7.50
CA VAL A 250 -1.02 -2.72 6.90
C VAL A 250 -1.06 -1.90 5.62
N LEU A 251 -0.19 -0.92 5.54
CA LEU A 251 0.10 -0.16 4.34
C LEU A 251 1.21 -0.89 3.57
N SER A 252 0.90 -1.38 2.39
CA SER A 252 1.82 -2.20 1.60
C SER A 252 1.89 -1.73 0.15
N TYR A 253 3.08 -1.30 -0.28
CA TYR A 253 3.34 -1.08 -1.70
C TYR A 253 3.64 -2.40 -2.39
N ARG A 254 2.84 -2.71 -3.41
CA ARG A 254 2.95 -3.96 -4.16
C ARG A 254 2.95 -3.69 -5.66
N ALA A 255 3.66 -4.55 -6.41
CA ALA A 255 3.50 -4.62 -7.85
C ALA A 255 2.08 -5.16 -8.15
N PHE A 256 1.31 -4.41 -8.93
CA PHE A 256 0.05 -4.93 -9.44
C PHE A 256 0.31 -5.69 -10.73
N VAL A 257 0.15 -7.01 -10.67
CA VAL A 257 0.42 -7.90 -11.79
C VAL A 257 -0.91 -8.24 -12.45
N GLY A 258 -1.20 -7.57 -13.54
CA GLY A 258 -2.37 -7.86 -14.39
C GLY A 258 -2.22 -9.13 -15.25
N ASP A 259 -1.15 -9.92 -15.07
CA ASP A 259 -0.88 -11.16 -15.81
C ASP A 259 -0.64 -12.34 -14.87
N VAL A 260 -0.86 -13.53 -15.39
CA VAL A 260 -0.70 -14.80 -14.67
C VAL A 260 0.75 -15.12 -14.31
N GLN A 261 1.71 -14.45 -14.95
CA GLN A 261 3.14 -14.63 -14.75
C GLN A 261 3.87 -13.34 -14.42
N LEU A 262 4.61 -13.34 -13.29
CA LEU A 262 5.64 -12.35 -13.00
C LEU A 262 6.77 -12.49 -14.04
N SER A 263 6.91 -11.49 -14.91
CA SER A 263 8.03 -11.38 -15.81
C SER A 263 9.18 -10.65 -15.11
N SER A 264 10.36 -11.27 -15.08
CA SER A 264 11.55 -10.61 -14.54
C SER A 264 11.94 -9.39 -15.37
N TRP A 265 11.66 -9.41 -16.68
CA TRP A 265 11.90 -8.28 -17.57
C TRP A 265 10.99 -7.10 -17.24
N ASP A 266 9.69 -7.33 -17.08
CA ASP A 266 8.72 -6.28 -16.75
C ASP A 266 9.01 -5.65 -15.37
N GLY A 267 9.47 -6.47 -14.41
CA GLY A 267 9.91 -5.99 -13.11
C GLY A 267 11.22 -5.19 -13.15
N LEU A 268 12.09 -5.42 -14.14
CA LEU A 268 13.30 -4.64 -14.36
C LEU A 268 13.04 -3.35 -15.15
N THR A 269 12.03 -3.35 -16.01
CA THR A 269 11.68 -2.21 -16.89
C THR A 269 10.62 -1.29 -16.30
N GLY A 270 10.01 -1.64 -15.15
CA GLY A 270 8.93 -0.86 -14.54
C GLY A 270 7.57 -1.04 -15.23
N ALA A 271 7.38 -2.12 -15.96
CA ALA A 271 6.11 -2.42 -16.60
C ALA A 271 4.99 -2.81 -15.60
N TYR A 272 5.36 -3.12 -14.34
CA TYR A 272 4.39 -3.34 -13.28
C TYR A 272 4.03 -2.03 -12.58
N PRO A 273 2.77 -1.68 -12.47
CA PRO A 273 2.36 -0.54 -11.66
C PRO A 273 2.60 -0.81 -10.17
N SER A 274 3.11 0.20 -9.47
CA SER A 274 3.24 0.22 -8.00
C SER A 274 1.97 0.78 -7.40
N ARG A 275 1.41 0.12 -6.40
CA ARG A 275 0.16 0.52 -5.75
C ARG A 275 0.27 0.45 -4.24
N LEU A 276 -0.38 1.39 -3.56
CA LEU A 276 -0.51 1.39 -2.11
C LEU A 276 -1.80 0.70 -1.68
N PHE A 277 -1.67 -0.51 -1.17
CA PHE A 277 -2.78 -1.28 -0.60
C PHE A 277 -2.92 -1.03 0.88
N VAL A 278 -4.18 -1.04 1.35
CA VAL A 278 -4.54 -1.07 2.78
C VAL A 278 -5.16 -2.43 3.06
N LEU A 279 -4.49 -3.24 3.88
CA LEU A 279 -4.82 -4.64 4.11
C LEU A 279 -5.03 -4.91 5.60
N PRO A 280 -5.95 -5.80 6.00
CA PRO A 280 -6.01 -6.31 7.37
C PRO A 280 -4.71 -7.01 7.76
N LEU A 281 -4.18 -6.74 8.96
CA LEU A 281 -2.97 -7.38 9.46
C LEU A 281 -3.09 -8.91 9.49
N THR A 282 -4.24 -9.43 9.90
CA THR A 282 -4.50 -10.88 9.98
C THR A 282 -4.29 -11.57 8.63
N GLN A 283 -4.73 -10.94 7.54
CA GLN A 283 -4.49 -11.46 6.19
C GLN A 283 -3.00 -11.44 5.83
N VAL A 284 -2.30 -10.35 6.15
CA VAL A 284 -0.85 -10.23 5.88
C VAL A 284 -0.09 -11.28 6.67
N ILE A 285 -0.44 -11.52 7.93
CA ILE A 285 0.14 -12.62 8.72
C ILE A 285 -0.10 -13.96 8.02
N ASP A 286 -1.34 -14.25 7.61
CA ASP A 286 -1.69 -15.52 6.95
C ASP A 286 -0.94 -15.69 5.62
N GLU A 287 -0.86 -14.66 4.80
CA GLU A 287 -0.15 -14.65 3.53
C GLU A 287 1.34 -15.03 3.73
N TYR A 288 2.04 -14.28 4.58
CA TYR A 288 3.48 -14.50 4.75
C TYR A 288 3.80 -15.75 5.58
N THR A 289 3.09 -15.97 6.71
CA THR A 289 3.49 -17.07 7.61
C THR A 289 2.96 -18.43 7.18
N LYS A 290 1.75 -18.50 6.60
CA LYS A 290 1.10 -19.76 6.24
C LYS A 290 1.27 -20.14 4.76
N VAL A 291 1.29 -19.14 3.85
CA VAL A 291 1.38 -19.38 2.40
C VAL A 291 2.84 -19.34 1.95
N GLU A 292 3.53 -18.23 2.22
CA GLU A 292 4.93 -18.06 1.83
C GLU A 292 5.93 -18.72 2.79
N LEU A 293 5.48 -19.17 3.96
CA LEU A 293 6.29 -19.80 5.01
C LEU A 293 7.48 -18.93 5.45
N ARG A 294 7.23 -17.64 5.63
CA ARG A 294 8.18 -16.61 6.07
C ARG A 294 7.73 -16.01 7.39
N GLY A 295 8.64 -15.69 8.27
CA GLY A 295 8.34 -14.92 9.49
C GLY A 295 8.08 -13.44 9.18
N LEU A 296 7.41 -12.77 10.13
CA LEU A 296 7.23 -11.33 10.13
C LEU A 296 7.78 -10.74 11.42
N THR A 297 8.44 -9.60 11.33
CA THR A 297 8.84 -8.77 12.46
C THR A 297 8.22 -7.39 12.34
N SER A 298 7.78 -6.83 13.47
CA SER A 298 7.10 -5.53 13.55
C SER A 298 7.86 -4.66 14.54
N VAL A 299 8.51 -3.60 14.06
CA VAL A 299 9.40 -2.73 14.85
C VAL A 299 8.76 -1.34 14.98
N PRO A 300 8.49 -0.86 16.20
CA PRO A 300 7.88 0.45 16.40
C PRO A 300 8.73 1.58 15.84
N LEU A 301 8.08 2.50 15.11
CA LEU A 301 8.69 3.75 14.71
C LEU A 301 8.55 4.79 15.82
N THR A 302 9.63 5.52 16.08
CA THR A 302 9.69 6.58 17.09
C THR A 302 9.09 7.87 16.51
N LEU A 303 7.77 7.92 16.42
CA LEU A 303 7.03 9.07 15.88
C LEU A 303 6.29 9.80 17.00
N LYS A 304 6.37 11.14 16.98
CA LYS A 304 5.49 11.99 17.79
C LYS A 304 4.06 11.89 17.29
N ARG A 305 3.12 12.30 18.11
CA ARG A 305 1.69 12.21 17.78
C ARG A 305 1.33 12.96 16.49
N ASP A 306 1.85 14.15 16.31
CA ASP A 306 1.56 14.95 15.12
C ASP A 306 2.21 14.36 13.86
N GLU A 307 3.43 13.81 13.98
CA GLU A 307 4.11 13.10 12.89
C GLU A 307 3.33 11.85 12.47
N LEU A 308 2.78 11.10 13.44
CA LEU A 308 1.93 9.95 13.18
C LEU A 308 0.65 10.37 12.43
N ARG A 309 -0.03 11.42 12.89
CA ARG A 309 -1.23 11.93 12.22
C ARG A 309 -0.95 12.34 10.78
N GLN A 310 0.13 13.10 10.55
CA GLN A 310 0.55 13.55 9.23
C GLN A 310 0.87 12.36 8.31
N LEU A 311 1.57 11.34 8.83
CA LEU A 311 1.90 10.13 8.08
C LEU A 311 0.64 9.37 7.64
N VAL A 312 -0.33 9.19 8.55
CA VAL A 312 -1.59 8.48 8.25
C VAL A 312 -2.44 9.26 7.25
N GLU A 313 -2.51 10.57 7.40
CA GLU A 313 -3.22 11.45 6.49
C GLU A 313 -2.62 11.40 5.09
N HIS A 314 -1.30 11.54 4.99
CA HIS A 314 -0.62 11.49 3.71
C HIS A 314 -0.68 10.09 3.06
N ALA A 315 -0.64 9.02 3.86
CA ALA A 315 -0.88 7.66 3.36
C ALA A 315 -2.29 7.50 2.77
N ALA A 316 -3.29 8.13 3.39
CA ALA A 316 -4.64 8.16 2.84
C ALA A 316 -4.70 8.97 1.53
N GLU A 317 -4.04 10.13 1.44
CA GLU A 317 -3.92 10.88 0.19
C GLU A 317 -3.30 10.04 -0.92
N LEU A 318 -2.19 9.35 -0.64
CA LEU A 318 -1.51 8.47 -1.60
C LEU A 318 -2.37 7.27 -2.01
N HIS A 319 -3.15 6.70 -1.10
CA HIS A 319 -4.07 5.61 -1.44
C HIS A 319 -5.06 6.01 -2.55
N TRP A 320 -5.47 7.27 -2.60
CA TRP A 320 -6.41 7.79 -3.60
C TRP A 320 -5.74 8.43 -4.82
N SER A 321 -4.48 8.87 -4.72
CA SER A 321 -3.82 9.62 -5.79
C SER A 321 -2.66 8.87 -6.47
N TYR A 322 -2.05 7.89 -5.82
CA TYR A 322 -0.81 7.28 -6.28
C TYR A 322 -1.04 6.21 -7.35
N ASP A 323 -0.34 6.36 -8.47
CA ASP A 323 -0.26 5.43 -9.60
C ASP A 323 1.16 5.45 -10.17
N GLY A 324 2.11 4.80 -9.47
CA GLY A 324 3.53 4.77 -9.84
C GLY A 324 3.93 3.47 -10.53
N ASP A 325 5.21 3.41 -10.94
CA ASP A 325 5.83 2.25 -11.56
C ASP A 325 6.66 1.46 -10.54
N TYR A 326 6.56 0.15 -10.58
CA TYR A 326 7.29 -0.75 -9.70
C TYR A 326 8.52 -1.33 -10.41
N TYR A 327 9.69 -1.09 -9.83
CA TYR A 327 10.96 -1.63 -10.28
C TYR A 327 11.58 -2.48 -9.19
N PHE A 328 11.83 -3.75 -9.42
CA PHE A 328 12.36 -4.66 -8.38
C PHE A 328 13.65 -4.17 -7.72
N ILE A 329 14.48 -3.43 -8.43
CA ILE A 329 15.79 -2.98 -7.94
C ILE A 329 15.78 -1.51 -7.49
N SER A 330 15.04 -0.63 -8.17
CA SER A 330 15.16 0.82 -7.98
C SER A 330 13.94 1.52 -7.41
N ASN A 331 12.73 0.95 -7.54
CA ASN A 331 11.50 1.49 -6.97
C ASN A 331 10.61 0.36 -6.45
N ASN A 332 11.09 -0.32 -5.42
CA ASN A 332 10.42 -1.44 -4.77
C ASN A 332 9.74 -1.02 -3.46
N CYS A 333 9.23 -1.99 -2.71
CA CYS A 333 8.53 -1.74 -1.45
C CYS A 333 9.34 -0.93 -0.43
N ALA A 334 10.66 -1.13 -0.32
CA ALA A 334 11.51 -0.39 0.62
C ALA A 334 11.67 1.08 0.19
N VAL A 335 11.87 1.30 -1.11
CA VAL A 335 11.98 2.63 -1.71
C VAL A 335 10.68 3.41 -1.49
N GLU A 336 9.54 2.82 -1.81
CA GLU A 336 8.23 3.45 -1.65
C GLU A 336 7.89 3.69 -0.16
N THR A 337 8.25 2.75 0.72
CA THR A 337 8.10 2.96 2.17
C THR A 337 8.94 4.14 2.66
N LEU A 338 10.18 4.28 2.20
CA LEU A 338 11.04 5.42 2.57
C LEU A 338 10.47 6.75 2.01
N LYS A 339 9.98 6.75 0.77
CA LYS A 339 9.31 7.94 0.19
C LYS A 339 8.09 8.34 1.01
N LEU A 340 7.24 7.39 1.39
CA LEU A 340 6.08 7.64 2.25
C LEU A 340 6.49 8.21 3.60
N LEU A 341 7.52 7.66 4.27
CA LEU A 341 8.00 8.18 5.54
C LEU A 341 8.53 9.62 5.40
N ARG A 342 9.26 9.94 4.34
CA ARG A 342 9.76 11.29 4.05
C ARG A 342 8.64 12.29 3.76
N SER A 343 7.72 11.93 2.89
CA SER A 343 6.62 12.82 2.48
C SER A 343 5.55 12.93 3.56
N GLY A 344 5.31 11.86 4.33
CA GLY A 344 4.31 11.84 5.39
C GLY A 344 4.78 12.45 6.71
N THR A 345 6.09 12.75 6.89
CA THR A 345 6.63 13.35 8.11
C THR A 345 7.60 14.48 7.78
N ASP A 346 7.84 15.38 8.75
CA ASP A 346 8.83 16.48 8.63
C ASP A 346 10.20 16.11 9.23
N LEU A 347 10.48 14.81 9.39
CA LEU A 347 11.70 14.34 10.05
C LEU A 347 12.93 14.55 9.16
N SER A 348 13.79 15.49 9.57
CA SER A 348 15.04 15.81 8.85
C SER A 348 16.00 14.61 8.77
N GLN A 349 15.95 13.69 9.75
CA GLN A 349 16.76 12.48 9.80
C GLN A 349 16.46 11.50 8.65
N LEU A 350 15.30 11.61 8.01
CA LEU A 350 14.91 10.77 6.87
C LEU A 350 15.47 11.27 5.53
N GLN A 351 15.84 12.56 5.43
CA GLN A 351 16.17 13.21 4.16
C GLN A 351 17.45 12.66 3.51
N ASP A 352 18.40 12.22 4.31
CA ASP A 352 19.68 11.67 3.82
C ASP A 352 19.76 10.14 3.92
N LEU A 353 18.68 9.45 4.31
CA LEU A 353 18.61 7.99 4.24
C LEU A 353 18.53 7.55 2.78
N ASP A 354 19.14 6.40 2.49
CA ASP A 354 19.15 5.85 1.15
C ASP A 354 19.32 4.32 1.22
N SER A 355 18.26 3.58 0.99
CA SER A 355 18.28 2.12 0.95
C SER A 355 17.22 1.57 0.01
N ILE A 356 17.63 0.62 -0.81
CA ILE A 356 16.74 -0.14 -1.69
C ILE A 356 16.38 -1.51 -1.09
N LEU A 357 16.96 -1.87 0.06
CA LEU A 357 16.73 -3.16 0.68
C LEU A 357 15.82 -3.00 1.92
N PRO A 358 14.79 -3.84 2.08
CA PRO A 358 13.87 -3.76 3.22
C PRO A 358 14.56 -3.85 4.58
N ASN A 359 15.43 -4.84 4.78
CA ASN A 359 16.23 -4.98 6.01
C ASN A 359 17.26 -3.86 6.18
N GLY A 360 17.86 -3.40 5.09
CA GLY A 360 18.80 -2.27 5.11
C GLY A 360 18.12 -0.96 5.53
N LEU A 361 16.88 -0.73 5.10
CA LEU A 361 16.09 0.42 5.52
C LEU A 361 15.79 0.36 7.02
N LEU A 362 15.35 -0.80 7.55
CA LEU A 362 15.12 -0.97 8.97
C LEU A 362 16.38 -0.67 9.80
N ALA A 363 17.53 -1.25 9.42
CA ALA A 363 18.80 -1.01 10.10
C ALA A 363 19.19 0.48 10.11
N LEU A 364 18.92 1.21 9.02
CA LEU A 364 19.17 2.66 8.97
C LEU A 364 18.20 3.45 9.87
N LEU A 365 16.93 3.05 9.93
CA LEU A 365 15.96 3.66 10.84
C LEU A 365 16.35 3.47 12.31
N GLU A 366 16.79 2.26 12.68
CA GLU A 366 17.31 1.95 14.03
C GLU A 366 18.57 2.76 14.36
N ALA A 367 19.53 2.81 13.44
CA ALA A 367 20.76 3.57 13.61
C ALA A 367 20.53 5.09 13.78
N ARG A 368 19.40 5.61 13.32
CA ARG A 368 18.98 7.01 13.48
C ARG A 368 18.05 7.23 14.67
N GLY A 369 17.73 6.20 15.46
CA GLY A 369 16.79 6.27 16.57
C GLY A 369 15.33 6.50 16.12
N LEU A 370 15.02 6.20 14.86
CA LEU A 370 13.69 6.31 14.28
C LEU A 370 12.88 5.01 14.38
N ALA A 371 13.51 3.91 14.77
CA ALA A 371 12.88 2.63 15.04
C ALA A 371 13.50 1.99 16.28
N ASP A 372 12.69 1.30 17.07
CA ASP A 372 13.12 0.63 18.31
C ASP A 372 13.16 -0.89 18.11
N GLY A 373 14.31 -1.40 17.68
CA GLY A 373 14.55 -2.84 17.48
C GLY A 373 14.65 -3.64 18.77
N SER A 374 14.82 -3.00 19.96
CA SER A 374 14.96 -3.69 21.24
C SER A 374 13.76 -4.54 21.61
N VAL A 375 12.60 -4.27 21.02
CA VAL A 375 11.37 -5.08 21.20
C VAL A 375 11.51 -6.53 20.70
N LEU A 376 12.55 -6.84 19.94
CA LEU A 376 12.85 -8.17 19.40
C LEU A 376 13.92 -8.93 20.20
N ASP A 377 14.54 -8.31 21.21
CA ASP A 377 15.64 -8.91 22.01
C ASP A 377 15.21 -10.16 22.78
N ASP A 378 13.97 -10.20 23.26
CA ASP A 378 13.35 -11.41 23.81
C ASP A 378 12.34 -11.99 22.80
N PRO A 379 12.68 -13.09 22.10
CA PRO A 379 11.81 -13.70 21.10
C PRO A 379 10.46 -14.17 21.63
N ARG A 380 10.37 -14.58 22.90
CA ARG A 380 9.12 -15.04 23.52
C ARG A 380 8.18 -13.87 23.79
N GLU A 381 8.74 -12.81 24.34
CA GLU A 381 8.00 -11.59 24.62
C GLU A 381 7.58 -10.88 23.31
N ALA A 382 8.48 -10.84 22.31
CA ALA A 382 8.18 -10.32 20.99
C ALA A 382 6.99 -11.06 20.33
N LEU A 383 6.96 -12.39 20.45
CA LEU A 383 5.85 -13.20 19.95
C LEU A 383 4.56 -12.93 20.75
N ARG A 384 4.64 -12.84 22.07
CA ARG A 384 3.50 -12.60 22.96
C ARG A 384 2.84 -11.23 22.71
N LEU A 385 3.66 -10.21 22.47
CA LEU A 385 3.22 -8.83 22.26
C LEU A 385 2.92 -8.51 20.79
N GLY A 386 3.07 -9.48 19.88
CA GLY A 386 2.77 -9.29 18.46
C GLY A 386 3.78 -8.42 17.72
N TYR A 387 5.03 -8.39 18.17
CA TYR A 387 6.18 -7.83 17.44
C TYR A 387 6.83 -8.87 16.50
N ARG A 388 6.55 -10.15 16.72
CA ARG A 388 7.03 -11.26 15.90
C ARG A 388 5.91 -12.22 15.58
N PHE A 389 5.91 -12.72 14.35
CA PHE A 389 4.99 -13.75 13.86
C PHE A 389 5.82 -14.83 13.17
N ASP A 390 5.91 -16.00 13.80
CA ASP A 390 6.73 -17.09 13.30
C ASP A 390 6.15 -17.72 12.05
N SER A 391 7.02 -18.17 11.16
CA SER A 391 6.66 -19.00 10.01
C SER A 391 5.94 -20.28 10.46
N TYR A 392 4.90 -20.65 9.76
CA TYR A 392 4.21 -21.91 10.02
C TYR A 392 5.05 -23.16 9.71
N ARG A 393 6.17 -23.03 9.00
CA ARG A 393 7.13 -24.13 8.82
C ARG A 393 7.58 -24.71 10.16
N GLU A 394 7.99 -23.88 11.10
CA GLU A 394 8.40 -24.29 12.43
C GLU A 394 7.24 -24.90 13.22
N ARG A 395 6.04 -24.33 13.08
CA ARG A 395 4.82 -24.87 13.69
C ARG A 395 4.44 -26.23 13.12
N TYR A 396 4.54 -26.41 11.81
CA TYR A 396 4.28 -27.71 11.20
C TYR A 396 5.30 -28.75 11.64
N GLN A 397 6.58 -28.38 11.77
CA GLN A 397 7.60 -29.25 12.32
C GLN A 397 7.33 -29.61 13.79
N ALA A 398 6.89 -28.66 14.60
CA ALA A 398 6.49 -28.91 15.99
C ALA A 398 5.25 -29.83 16.07
N MET A 399 4.23 -29.61 15.22
CA MET A 399 3.05 -30.48 15.13
C MET A 399 3.43 -31.88 14.66
N PHE A 400 4.35 -31.99 13.71
CA PHE A 400 4.86 -33.28 13.27
C PHE A 400 5.65 -34.02 14.37
N ALA A 401 6.40 -33.32 15.19
CA ALA A 401 7.06 -33.90 16.37
C ALA A 401 6.03 -34.43 17.38
N VAL A 402 4.93 -33.72 17.62
CA VAL A 402 3.81 -34.21 18.45
C VAL A 402 3.18 -35.47 17.85
N LEU A 403 3.01 -35.52 16.54
CA LEU A 403 2.51 -36.70 15.83
C LEU A 403 3.44 -37.90 16.03
N LYS A 404 4.74 -37.74 15.78
CA LYS A 404 5.76 -38.79 15.94
C LYS A 404 5.86 -39.32 17.38
N ALA A 405 5.67 -38.48 18.37
CA ALA A 405 5.67 -38.88 19.77
C ALA A 405 4.47 -39.75 20.16
N ARG A 406 3.44 -39.82 19.33
CA ARG A 406 2.17 -40.51 19.62
C ARG A 406 1.86 -41.64 18.64
N LEU A 407 2.36 -41.55 17.42
CA LEU A 407 2.14 -42.54 16.35
C LEU A 407 3.47 -42.94 15.71
N PRO A 408 3.67 -44.23 15.37
CA PRO A 408 4.91 -44.70 14.80
C PRO A 408 4.98 -44.38 13.29
N VAL A 409 4.89 -43.10 12.93
CA VAL A 409 5.01 -42.66 11.54
C VAL A 409 6.46 -42.77 11.05
N PRO A 410 6.70 -43.36 9.88
CA PRO A 410 8.06 -43.60 9.39
C PRO A 410 8.79 -42.37 8.87
N GLN A 411 8.08 -41.29 8.49
CA GLN A 411 8.66 -40.09 7.96
C GLN A 411 9.56 -39.40 8.98
N THR A 412 10.66 -38.79 8.51
CA THR A 412 11.62 -38.10 9.37
C THR A 412 11.36 -36.62 9.49
N GLN A 413 10.85 -36.01 8.43
CA GLN A 413 10.56 -34.57 8.34
C GLN A 413 9.09 -34.32 7.99
N VAL A 414 8.61 -33.12 8.32
CA VAL A 414 7.24 -32.73 8.03
C VAL A 414 6.98 -32.65 6.53
N GLU A 415 7.97 -32.26 5.75
CA GLU A 415 7.90 -32.19 4.29
C GLU A 415 7.61 -33.57 3.68
N ASP A 416 8.26 -34.64 4.20
CA ASP A 416 8.01 -36.02 3.75
C ASP A 416 6.56 -36.43 4.03
N TRP A 417 6.02 -36.06 5.18
CA TRP A 417 4.63 -36.30 5.54
C TRP A 417 3.66 -35.52 4.62
N LEU A 418 3.92 -34.25 4.38
CA LEU A 418 3.08 -33.42 3.51
C LEU A 418 3.14 -33.83 2.03
N ASN A 419 4.19 -34.57 1.63
CA ASN A 419 4.34 -35.13 0.29
C ASN A 419 3.61 -36.49 0.10
N LEU A 420 3.20 -37.12 1.19
CA LEU A 420 2.42 -38.39 1.05
C LEU A 420 1.07 -38.13 0.37
N PRO A 421 0.60 -39.05 -0.46
CA PRO A 421 -0.79 -39.04 -0.94
C PRO A 421 -1.79 -39.07 0.22
N ALA A 422 -2.95 -38.45 0.04
CA ALA A 422 -4.00 -38.36 1.06
C ALA A 422 -4.43 -39.72 1.63
N ASN A 423 -4.53 -40.73 0.77
CA ASN A 423 -4.88 -42.11 1.13
C ASN A 423 -3.80 -42.79 2.02
N GLN A 424 -2.55 -42.36 1.97
CA GLN A 424 -1.48 -42.86 2.83
C GLN A 424 -1.43 -42.15 4.18
N ARG A 425 -1.94 -40.94 4.26
CA ARG A 425 -2.07 -40.20 5.52
C ARG A 425 -3.31 -40.61 6.31
N GLN A 426 -4.40 -40.92 5.63
CA GLN A 426 -5.72 -41.24 6.20
C GLN A 426 -5.71 -42.39 7.24
N PRO A 427 -4.98 -43.53 7.09
CA PRO A 427 -5.01 -44.66 8.04
C PRO A 427 -4.52 -44.29 9.46
N TRP A 428 -3.80 -43.18 9.61
CA TRP A 428 -3.29 -42.72 10.89
C TRP A 428 -4.37 -42.00 11.73
N PHE A 429 -5.47 -41.55 11.14
CA PHE A 429 -6.48 -40.74 11.81
C PHE A 429 -7.23 -41.52 12.90
N ALA A 430 -7.67 -42.73 12.61
CA ALA A 430 -8.38 -43.54 13.56
C ALA A 430 -7.53 -43.97 14.79
N ARG A 431 -6.20 -43.96 14.63
CA ARG A 431 -5.22 -44.31 15.66
C ARG A 431 -4.81 -43.10 16.54
N ALA A 432 -5.21 -41.89 16.15
CA ALA A 432 -4.79 -40.68 16.79
C ALA A 432 -5.61 -40.40 18.06
N ASN A 433 -4.93 -40.10 19.18
CA ASN A 433 -5.56 -39.49 20.33
C ASN A 433 -5.84 -38.02 20.08
N GLN A 434 -6.50 -37.33 21.01
CA GLN A 434 -6.92 -35.94 20.84
C GLN A 434 -5.77 -34.99 20.43
N ARG A 435 -4.57 -35.13 21.02
CA ARG A 435 -3.40 -34.28 20.69
C ARG A 435 -2.86 -34.60 19.31
N ALA A 436 -2.75 -35.87 18.97
CA ALA A 436 -2.32 -36.30 17.63
C ALA A 436 -3.34 -35.92 16.56
N ALA A 437 -4.64 -36.05 16.82
CA ALA A 437 -5.71 -35.65 15.91
C ALA A 437 -5.71 -34.13 15.66
N ALA A 438 -5.47 -33.31 16.68
CA ALA A 438 -5.30 -31.87 16.51
C ALA A 438 -4.07 -31.52 15.66
N ALA A 439 -2.93 -32.18 15.90
CA ALA A 439 -1.72 -32.01 15.09
C ALA A 439 -1.97 -32.45 13.62
N LEU A 440 -2.60 -33.60 13.42
CA LEU A 440 -2.98 -34.09 12.07
C LEU A 440 -3.90 -33.11 11.34
N LEU A 441 -4.88 -32.51 12.03
CA LEU A 441 -5.79 -31.53 11.42
C LEU A 441 -5.03 -30.33 10.85
N LEU A 442 -4.05 -29.81 11.60
CA LEU A 442 -3.21 -28.70 11.14
C LEU A 442 -2.30 -29.11 9.98
N LEU A 443 -1.75 -30.33 10.03
CA LEU A 443 -0.91 -30.88 8.93
C LEU A 443 -1.73 -31.17 7.67
N GLU A 444 -2.97 -31.65 7.79
CA GLU A 444 -3.87 -31.83 6.63
C GLU A 444 -4.31 -30.48 6.02
N GLN A 445 -4.51 -29.45 6.84
CA GLN A 445 -4.72 -28.09 6.33
C GLN A 445 -3.50 -27.57 5.54
N ALA A 446 -2.28 -27.88 6.01
CA ALA A 446 -1.07 -27.55 5.28
C ALA A 446 -0.95 -28.35 3.98
N ALA A 447 -1.30 -29.65 4.01
CA ALA A 447 -1.33 -30.51 2.82
C ALA A 447 -2.36 -30.00 1.79
N LEU A 448 -3.55 -29.59 2.23
CA LEU A 448 -4.57 -29.02 1.33
C LEU A 448 -4.06 -27.75 0.64
N ARG A 449 -3.48 -26.82 1.41
CA ARG A 449 -2.89 -25.60 0.83
C ARG A 449 -1.81 -25.92 -0.21
N ARG A 450 -0.95 -26.91 0.09
CA ARG A 450 0.06 -27.37 -0.86
C ARG A 450 -0.57 -27.93 -2.13
N GLN A 451 -1.64 -28.73 -2.02
CA GLN A 451 -2.35 -29.26 -3.21
C GLN A 451 -2.97 -28.13 -4.04
N VAL A 452 -3.54 -27.12 -3.40
CA VAL A 452 -4.08 -25.93 -4.09
C VAL A 452 -2.97 -25.18 -4.84
N LEU A 453 -1.81 -24.94 -4.22
CA LEU A 453 -0.67 -24.30 -4.88
C LEU A 453 -0.14 -25.10 -6.06
N LEU A 454 -0.03 -26.42 -5.91
CA LEU A 454 0.39 -27.32 -7.00
C LEU A 454 -0.63 -27.32 -8.15
N ALA A 455 -1.92 -27.26 -7.83
CA ALA A 455 -2.99 -27.13 -8.82
C ALA A 455 -2.90 -25.81 -9.59
N GLN A 456 -2.68 -24.72 -8.89
CA GLN A 456 -2.47 -23.38 -9.50
C GLN A 456 -1.24 -23.39 -10.43
N ASP A 457 -0.12 -23.97 -10.00
CA ASP A 457 1.10 -24.08 -10.81
C ASP A 457 0.91 -24.94 -12.06
N GLU A 458 0.12 -26.02 -11.96
CA GLU A 458 -0.22 -26.87 -13.10
C GLU A 458 -1.07 -26.11 -14.12
N LEU A 459 -2.12 -25.44 -13.67
CA LEU A 459 -2.98 -24.64 -14.53
C LEU A 459 -2.22 -23.49 -15.20
N LYS A 460 -1.34 -22.84 -14.44
CA LYS A 460 -0.47 -21.78 -14.97
C LYS A 460 0.42 -22.30 -16.09
N ARG A 461 1.03 -23.47 -15.90
CA ARG A 461 1.86 -24.13 -16.95
C ARG A 461 1.04 -24.51 -18.17
N SER A 462 -0.14 -25.12 -17.98
CA SER A 462 -1.03 -25.49 -19.08
C SER A 462 -1.47 -24.25 -19.88
N TYR A 463 -1.87 -23.17 -19.20
CA TYR A 463 -2.25 -21.93 -19.83
C TYR A 463 -1.11 -21.30 -20.66
N MET A 464 0.13 -21.42 -20.18
CA MET A 464 1.29 -20.89 -20.89
C MET A 464 1.72 -21.73 -22.10
N THR A 465 1.54 -23.06 -21.99
CA THR A 465 1.93 -24.00 -23.07
C THR A 465 0.92 -23.94 -24.23
N ASP A 466 -0.36 -23.78 -23.94
CA ASP A 466 -1.45 -23.86 -24.94
C ASP A 466 -1.94 -22.47 -25.41
N ARG A 467 -1.13 -21.43 -25.24
CA ARG A 467 -1.47 -20.03 -25.64
C ARG A 467 -1.89 -19.90 -27.12
N GLN A 468 -1.45 -20.80 -27.99
CA GLN A 468 -1.73 -20.70 -29.44
C GLN A 468 -3.04 -21.35 -29.89
N GLN A 469 -3.57 -22.34 -29.15
CA GLN A 469 -4.89 -22.95 -29.37
C GLN A 469 -5.41 -23.54 -28.05
N PRO A 470 -5.95 -22.72 -27.13
CA PRO A 470 -6.48 -23.23 -25.87
C PRO A 470 -7.72 -24.09 -26.13
N ASP A 471 -7.78 -25.26 -25.48
CA ASP A 471 -9.01 -26.05 -25.38
C ASP A 471 -10.16 -25.20 -24.82
N GLY A 472 -11.40 -25.46 -25.20
CA GLY A 472 -12.55 -24.62 -24.88
C GLY A 472 -12.71 -24.26 -23.40
N HIS A 473 -12.39 -25.18 -22.48
CA HIS A 473 -12.41 -24.93 -21.03
C HIS A 473 -11.24 -24.06 -20.56
N LEU A 474 -10.04 -24.25 -21.13
CA LEU A 474 -8.87 -23.44 -20.80
C LEU A 474 -9.04 -22.00 -21.31
N ALA A 475 -9.60 -21.82 -22.50
CA ALA A 475 -9.95 -20.51 -23.05
C ALA A 475 -10.98 -19.80 -22.17
N LYS A 476 -12.01 -20.53 -21.70
CA LYS A 476 -13.03 -19.99 -20.79
C LYS A 476 -12.43 -19.57 -19.46
N ALA A 477 -11.63 -20.42 -18.81
CA ALA A 477 -10.94 -20.08 -17.55
C ALA A 477 -9.99 -18.90 -17.71
N GLY A 478 -9.26 -18.82 -18.82
CA GLY A 478 -8.40 -17.69 -19.15
C GLY A 478 -9.18 -16.39 -19.34
N ALA A 479 -10.30 -16.42 -20.06
CA ALA A 479 -11.19 -15.28 -20.21
C ALA A 479 -11.78 -14.80 -18.88
N MET A 480 -12.19 -15.73 -18.01
CA MET A 480 -12.68 -15.43 -16.67
C MET A 480 -11.59 -14.82 -15.79
N LEU A 481 -10.37 -15.35 -15.84
CA LEU A 481 -9.24 -14.76 -15.13
C LEU A 481 -8.94 -13.33 -15.61
N GLN A 482 -8.95 -13.10 -16.92
CA GLN A 482 -8.79 -11.74 -17.47
C GLN A 482 -9.92 -10.81 -17.01
N GLN A 483 -11.16 -11.30 -16.96
CA GLN A 483 -12.28 -10.52 -16.42
C GLN A 483 -12.10 -10.21 -14.93
N ILE A 484 -11.64 -11.17 -14.12
CA ILE A 484 -11.35 -10.94 -12.70
C ILE A 484 -10.26 -9.88 -12.56
N LEU A 485 -9.16 -10.00 -13.30
CA LEU A 485 -8.06 -9.03 -13.26
C LEU A 485 -8.54 -7.63 -13.67
N ALA A 486 -9.27 -7.51 -14.77
CA ALA A 486 -9.81 -6.25 -15.24
C ALA A 486 -10.83 -5.63 -14.26
N ASN A 487 -11.64 -6.47 -13.60
CA ASN A 487 -12.63 -6.00 -12.63
C ASN A 487 -12.07 -5.80 -11.21
N SER A 488 -10.86 -6.27 -10.91
CA SER A 488 -10.19 -6.09 -9.62
C SER A 488 -9.25 -4.88 -9.58
N ASP A 489 -9.01 -4.23 -10.71
CA ASP A 489 -8.09 -3.08 -10.82
C ASP A 489 -8.46 -1.94 -9.84
N PHE A 490 -9.76 -1.72 -9.59
CA PHE A 490 -10.21 -0.73 -8.62
C PHE A 490 -9.73 -0.99 -7.18
N LEU A 491 -9.40 -2.24 -6.80
CA LEU A 491 -8.82 -2.55 -5.48
C LEU A 491 -7.43 -1.94 -5.31
N SER A 492 -6.73 -1.78 -6.41
CA SER A 492 -5.41 -1.13 -6.47
C SER A 492 -5.49 0.35 -6.86
N ARG A 493 -6.54 0.74 -7.59
CA ARG A 493 -6.81 2.12 -8.05
C ARG A 493 -8.17 2.61 -7.56
N PRO A 494 -8.34 2.88 -6.25
CA PRO A 494 -9.64 3.25 -5.69
C PRO A 494 -10.24 4.49 -6.33
N ALA A 495 -9.42 5.38 -6.88
CA ALA A 495 -9.86 6.56 -7.62
C ALA A 495 -10.82 6.26 -8.79
N GLN A 496 -10.73 5.06 -9.39
CA GLN A 496 -11.63 4.63 -10.46
C GLN A 496 -13.10 4.46 -10.02
N LEU A 497 -13.37 4.42 -8.72
CA LEU A 497 -14.73 4.41 -8.18
C LEU A 497 -15.39 5.79 -8.13
N LEU A 498 -14.61 6.84 -8.41
CA LEU A 498 -15.04 8.24 -8.34
C LEU A 498 -14.70 8.94 -9.66
N GLU A 499 -15.70 9.19 -10.49
CA GLU A 499 -15.53 9.88 -11.77
C GLU A 499 -15.19 11.37 -11.58
N ASP A 500 -15.75 11.99 -10.53
CA ASP A 500 -15.60 13.41 -10.24
C ASP A 500 -14.87 13.67 -8.93
N GLY A 501 -14.40 14.90 -8.76
CA GLY A 501 -13.72 15.37 -7.56
C GLY A 501 -12.23 15.12 -7.58
N TYR A 502 -11.55 15.63 -6.56
CA TYR A 502 -10.10 15.53 -6.41
C TYR A 502 -9.70 15.23 -4.97
N GLY A 503 -8.45 14.81 -4.76
CA GLY A 503 -7.90 14.56 -3.44
C GLY A 503 -8.68 13.53 -2.63
N LEU A 504 -8.71 13.68 -1.31
CA LEU A 504 -9.42 12.78 -0.40
C LEU A 504 -10.94 12.82 -0.60
N PRO A 505 -11.61 11.65 -0.68
CA PRO A 505 -13.07 11.59 -0.74
C PRO A 505 -13.73 12.19 0.49
N GLN A 506 -14.79 12.98 0.28
CA GLN A 506 -15.56 13.60 1.35
C GLN A 506 -16.88 12.87 1.59
N ALA A 507 -17.59 13.18 2.67
CA ALA A 507 -18.79 12.47 3.11
C ALA A 507 -19.86 12.28 2.01
N GLY A 508 -20.05 13.26 1.13
CA GLY A 508 -20.97 13.16 0.00
C GLY A 508 -20.59 12.11 -1.07
N GLU A 509 -19.30 11.76 -1.16
CA GLU A 509 -18.80 10.75 -2.09
C GLU A 509 -18.82 9.34 -1.47
N TRP A 510 -18.86 9.21 -0.13
CA TRP A 510 -18.77 7.92 0.56
C TRP A 510 -19.92 6.98 0.24
N GLN A 511 -21.16 7.47 0.16
CA GLN A 511 -22.32 6.63 -0.20
C GLN A 511 -22.21 6.07 -1.63
N ARG A 512 -21.63 6.84 -2.55
CA ARG A 512 -21.36 6.38 -3.91
C ARG A 512 -20.26 5.33 -3.89
N LEU A 513 -19.17 5.55 -3.17
CA LEU A 513 -18.08 4.59 -2.98
C LEU A 513 -18.59 3.25 -2.41
N GLU A 514 -19.44 3.27 -1.39
CA GLU A 514 -20.01 2.05 -0.80
C GLU A 514 -20.83 1.26 -1.83
N ARG A 515 -21.68 1.93 -2.59
CA ARG A 515 -22.52 1.27 -3.61
C ARG A 515 -21.68 0.69 -4.75
N GLU A 516 -20.77 1.48 -5.30
CA GLU A 516 -19.92 1.05 -6.41
C GLU A 516 -18.97 -0.09 -5.99
N SER A 517 -18.34 0.04 -4.83
CA SER A 517 -17.46 -1.00 -4.32
C SER A 517 -18.23 -2.30 -4.02
N ALA A 518 -19.42 -2.23 -3.40
CA ALA A 518 -20.24 -3.40 -3.13
C ALA A 518 -20.70 -4.11 -4.42
N SER A 519 -21.12 -3.33 -5.44
CA SER A 519 -21.54 -3.86 -6.74
C SER A 519 -20.40 -4.60 -7.45
N ARG A 520 -19.23 -3.96 -7.56
CA ARG A 520 -18.05 -4.57 -8.21
C ARG A 520 -17.56 -5.81 -7.47
N GLN A 521 -17.63 -5.81 -6.16
CA GLN A 521 -17.24 -6.96 -5.34
C GLN A 521 -18.19 -8.14 -5.48
N GLN A 522 -19.50 -7.89 -5.56
CA GLN A 522 -20.47 -8.96 -5.81
C GLN A 522 -20.20 -9.61 -7.17
N HIS A 523 -19.87 -8.81 -8.19
CA HIS A 523 -19.49 -9.31 -9.50
C HIS A 523 -18.21 -10.16 -9.46
N LEU A 524 -17.16 -9.68 -8.78
CA LEU A 524 -15.90 -10.42 -8.60
C LEU A 524 -16.10 -11.76 -7.89
N ARG A 525 -16.97 -11.83 -6.89
CA ARG A 525 -17.33 -13.10 -6.23
C ARG A 525 -17.96 -14.08 -7.19
N GLY A 526 -18.91 -13.62 -8.00
CA GLY A 526 -19.53 -14.46 -9.03
C GLY A 526 -18.47 -15.06 -9.96
N LEU A 527 -17.63 -14.22 -10.53
CA LEU A 527 -16.52 -14.64 -11.41
C LEU A 527 -15.54 -15.59 -10.71
N SER A 528 -15.19 -15.33 -9.46
CA SER A 528 -14.25 -16.18 -8.69
C SER A 528 -14.83 -17.56 -8.42
N ASN A 529 -16.12 -17.65 -8.06
CA ASN A 529 -16.79 -18.94 -7.85
C ASN A 529 -16.90 -19.75 -9.15
N GLU A 530 -17.24 -19.09 -10.26
CA GLU A 530 -17.29 -19.75 -11.57
C GLU A 530 -15.89 -20.21 -12.01
N LEU A 531 -14.86 -19.39 -11.78
CA LEU A 531 -13.48 -19.76 -12.10
C LEU A 531 -13.03 -20.99 -11.28
N ASP A 532 -13.36 -21.05 -9.98
CA ASP A 532 -13.01 -22.23 -9.16
C ASP A 532 -13.61 -23.52 -9.72
N LEU A 533 -14.85 -23.47 -10.18
CA LEU A 533 -15.50 -24.62 -10.84
C LEU A 533 -14.82 -25.02 -12.16
N GLU A 534 -14.47 -24.06 -13.01
CA GLU A 534 -13.77 -24.35 -14.27
C GLU A 534 -12.33 -24.86 -14.02
N VAL A 535 -11.62 -24.25 -13.05
CA VAL A 535 -10.28 -24.67 -12.62
C VAL A 535 -10.28 -26.13 -12.16
N ARG A 536 -11.25 -26.54 -11.34
CA ARG A 536 -11.38 -27.94 -10.89
C ARG A 536 -11.61 -28.92 -12.06
N ARG A 537 -12.30 -28.48 -13.13
CA ARG A 537 -12.50 -29.29 -14.35
C ARG A 537 -11.23 -29.44 -15.18
N LEU A 538 -10.38 -28.41 -15.18
CA LEU A 538 -9.11 -28.38 -15.92
C LEU A 538 -7.99 -29.18 -15.27
N LEU A 539 -8.10 -29.46 -13.96
CA LEU A 539 -7.12 -30.29 -13.27
C LEU A 539 -7.10 -31.70 -13.85
N ASN A 540 -5.89 -32.27 -14.01
CA ASN A 540 -5.79 -33.68 -14.36
C ASN A 540 -6.48 -34.55 -13.30
N ALA A 541 -6.90 -35.75 -13.70
CA ALA A 541 -7.71 -36.64 -12.87
C ALA A 541 -7.02 -37.01 -11.55
N ASP A 542 -5.70 -37.11 -11.54
CA ASP A 542 -4.92 -37.49 -10.35
C ASP A 542 -4.85 -36.30 -9.37
N ARG A 543 -4.59 -35.11 -9.87
CA ARG A 543 -4.56 -33.89 -9.03
C ARG A 543 -5.92 -33.58 -8.40
N ARG A 544 -6.98 -33.71 -9.19
CA ARG A 544 -8.35 -33.53 -8.70
C ARG A 544 -8.69 -34.53 -7.61
N ARG A 545 -8.39 -35.82 -7.83
CA ARG A 545 -8.61 -36.87 -6.83
C ARG A 545 -7.83 -36.63 -5.54
N GLU A 546 -6.58 -36.18 -5.63
CA GLU A 546 -5.76 -35.90 -4.46
C GLU A 546 -6.29 -34.70 -3.67
N LEU A 547 -6.76 -33.67 -4.36
CA LEU A 547 -7.39 -32.48 -3.73
C LEU A 547 -8.66 -32.88 -2.98
N GLU A 548 -9.58 -33.59 -3.65
CA GLU A 548 -10.83 -34.08 -3.08
C GLU A 548 -10.59 -35.05 -1.90
N ALA A 549 -9.61 -35.93 -2.01
CA ALA A 549 -9.23 -36.86 -0.94
C ALA A 549 -8.67 -36.10 0.28
N THR A 550 -7.89 -35.04 0.07
CA THR A 550 -7.35 -34.21 1.17
C THR A 550 -8.48 -33.42 1.85
N GLU A 551 -9.45 -32.89 1.10
CA GLU A 551 -10.66 -32.24 1.65
C GLU A 551 -11.50 -33.24 2.48
N ALA A 552 -11.66 -34.47 1.99
CA ALA A 552 -12.34 -35.55 2.73
C ALA A 552 -11.60 -35.91 4.03
N ASN A 553 -10.27 -35.98 3.99
CA ASN A 553 -9.42 -36.19 5.16
C ASN A 553 -9.66 -35.11 6.24
N LEU A 554 -9.73 -33.85 5.88
CA LEU A 554 -10.03 -32.75 6.82
C LEU A 554 -11.40 -32.90 7.46
N THR A 555 -12.41 -33.27 6.67
CA THR A 555 -13.77 -33.51 7.17
C THR A 555 -13.78 -34.66 8.17
N GLN A 556 -13.11 -35.77 7.85
CA GLN A 556 -12.99 -36.98 8.70
C GLN A 556 -12.25 -36.66 10.02
N LEU A 557 -11.11 -35.96 9.94
CA LEU A 557 -10.32 -35.55 11.11
C LEU A 557 -11.10 -34.59 12.00
N GLY A 558 -11.82 -33.65 11.42
CA GLY A 558 -12.68 -32.73 12.18
C GLY A 558 -13.77 -33.47 12.95
N ALA A 559 -14.40 -34.49 12.32
CA ALA A 559 -15.38 -35.32 12.98
C ALA A 559 -14.75 -36.18 14.09
N HIS A 560 -13.60 -36.81 13.81
CA HIS A 560 -12.85 -37.61 14.79
C HIS A 560 -12.43 -36.77 16.02
N LEU A 561 -11.87 -35.59 15.80
CA LEU A 561 -11.46 -34.70 16.88
C LEU A 561 -12.64 -34.25 17.74
N ARG A 562 -13.79 -33.93 17.13
CA ARG A 562 -15.02 -33.62 17.88
C ARG A 562 -15.49 -34.81 18.72
N SER A 563 -15.45 -36.03 18.19
CA SER A 563 -15.84 -37.23 18.92
C SER A 563 -14.93 -37.49 20.13
N LEU A 564 -13.60 -37.35 19.95
CA LEU A 564 -12.62 -37.45 21.04
C LEU A 564 -12.81 -36.39 22.12
N HIS A 565 -13.10 -35.14 21.71
CA HIS A 565 -13.36 -34.05 22.63
C HIS A 565 -14.64 -34.30 23.46
N LYS A 566 -15.70 -34.77 22.80
CA LYS A 566 -16.95 -35.15 23.47
C LYS A 566 -16.74 -36.29 24.46
N ALA A 567 -15.97 -37.32 24.08
CA ALA A 567 -15.65 -38.46 24.93
C ALA A 567 -14.79 -38.07 26.15
N ALA A 568 -13.97 -37.01 26.04
CA ALA A 568 -13.16 -36.47 27.12
C ALA A 568 -13.92 -35.50 28.07
N GLY A 569 -15.23 -35.41 27.93
CA GLY A 569 -16.05 -34.56 28.80
C GLY A 569 -16.24 -33.12 28.36
N GLY A 570 -15.96 -32.83 27.06
CA GLY A 570 -16.03 -31.54 26.34
C GLY A 570 -16.57 -30.33 27.10
N LEU A 571 -16.07 -29.13 26.80
CA LEU A 571 -16.62 -27.87 27.32
C LEU A 571 -18.09 -27.77 26.88
N VAL A 572 -19.01 -27.90 27.86
CA VAL A 572 -20.38 -27.45 27.69
C VAL A 572 -20.32 -25.93 27.79
N LEU A 573 -20.31 -25.26 26.66
CA LEU A 573 -20.52 -23.81 26.64
C LEU A 573 -21.97 -23.56 27.09
N PRO A 574 -22.19 -22.62 28.01
CA PRO A 574 -23.52 -22.29 28.51
C PRO A 574 -24.46 -21.74 27.44
#